data_18bc794c52e4b4d91a98dc5a8c36ef8a
#
_entry.id   18bc794c52e4b4d91a98dc5a8c36ef8a
#
_cell.length_a   1.000
_cell.length_b   1.000
_cell.length_c   1.000
_cell.angle_alpha   90.00
_cell.angle_beta   90.00
_cell.angle_gamma   90.00
#
_symmetry.space_group_name_H-M   'P 1'
#
loop_
_entity.id
_entity.type
_entity.pdbx_description
1 polymer ?
#
loop_
_entity_poly.entity_id
_entity_poly.type
_entity_poly.pdbx_seq_one_letter_code
_entity_poly.pdbx_strand_id
1 'polypeptide(L)'
;FILLTKDKGYMLELKTTKEKRLPKSNIREHQLEILSTVERMEIPAYFVINFRTYDETYVIGANEIKQVFDSGKKSIPLDWFRENHTPLKQHKKRTRWRYDYNFI
;
A
#
# COMPACT_ATOMS: atom_id res chain seq x y z
N PHE A 1 2.98 10.99 -5.13
CA PHE A 1 4.09 10.20 -4.58
C PHE A 1 4.65 10.85 -3.35
N ILE A 2 5.08 10.02 -2.42
CA ILE A 2 5.85 10.47 -1.27
C ILE A 2 7.22 9.82 -1.38
N LEU A 3 8.25 10.65 -1.53
CA LEU A 3 9.63 10.19 -1.53
C LEU A 3 10.23 10.54 -0.18
N LEU A 4 10.55 9.52 0.60
CA LEU A 4 11.15 9.69 1.91
C LEU A 4 12.59 9.23 1.86
N THR A 5 13.46 10.01 2.50
CA THR A 5 14.88 9.69 2.58
C THR A 5 15.30 9.59 4.03
N LYS A 6 15.93 8.47 4.38
CA LYS A 6 16.66 8.31 5.63
C LYS A 6 18.06 7.92 5.23
N ASP A 7 18.49 6.74 5.61
CA ASP A 7 19.76 6.21 5.11
C ASP A 7 19.63 5.79 3.66
N LYS A 8 18.43 5.37 3.26
CA LYS A 8 18.10 5.00 1.88
C LYS A 8 16.83 5.70 1.48
N GLY A 9 16.73 6.11 0.22
CA GLY A 9 15.49 6.62 -0.31
C GLY A 9 14.47 5.49 -0.49
N TYR A 10 13.19 5.78 -0.31
CA TYR A 10 12.12 4.87 -0.65
C TYR A 10 10.89 5.67 -1.05
N MET A 11 9.98 5.02 -1.75
CA MET A 11 8.75 5.67 -2.23
C MET A 11 7.54 5.03 -1.62
N LEU A 12 6.59 5.86 -1.21
CA LEU A 12 5.30 5.41 -0.72
C LEU A 12 4.20 6.12 -1.49
N GLU A 13 3.14 5.39 -1.81
CA GLU A 13 1.92 5.94 -2.39
C GLU A 13 0.75 5.52 -1.52
N LEU A 14 0.02 6.52 -1.01
CA LEU A 14 -1.12 6.27 -0.14
C LEU A 14 -2.39 6.08 -0.96
N LYS A 15 -3.14 5.03 -0.67
CA LYS A 15 -4.44 4.76 -1.29
C LYS A 15 -5.46 4.44 -0.21
N THR A 16 -6.65 4.99 -0.35
CA THR A 16 -7.73 4.79 0.61
C THR A 16 -8.96 4.26 -0.11
N THR A 17 -9.62 3.31 0.49
CA THR A 17 -10.89 2.80 -0.03
C THR A 17 -11.90 2.63 1.09
N LYS A 18 -13.18 2.83 0.77
CA LYS A 18 -14.28 2.55 1.67
C LYS A 18 -14.77 1.12 1.53
N GLU A 19 -14.43 0.47 0.43
CA GLU A 19 -14.94 -0.87 0.12
C GLU A 19 -14.11 -1.94 0.81
N LYS A 20 -14.66 -3.14 0.90
CA LYS A 20 -13.95 -4.30 1.44
C LYS A 20 -13.03 -4.91 0.39
N ARG A 21 -12.48 -4.07 -0.46
CA ARG A 21 -11.57 -4.46 -1.54
C ARG A 21 -10.84 -3.23 -2.04
N LEU A 22 -9.71 -3.46 -2.69
CA LEU A 22 -8.99 -2.41 -3.40
C LEU A 22 -9.29 -2.54 -4.89
N PRO A 23 -10.14 -1.68 -5.46
CA PRO A 23 -10.39 -1.72 -6.90
C PRO A 23 -9.15 -1.30 -7.68
N LYS A 24 -8.90 -1.95 -8.81
CA LYS A 24 -7.78 -1.58 -9.68
C LYS A 24 -7.86 -0.12 -10.08
N SER A 25 -9.07 0.41 -10.25
CA SER A 25 -9.29 1.81 -10.63
C SER A 25 -8.80 2.81 -9.58
N ASN A 26 -8.56 2.39 -8.34
CA ASN A 26 -8.00 3.26 -7.30
C ASN A 26 -6.52 3.52 -7.53
N ILE A 27 -5.85 2.70 -8.31
CA ILE A 27 -4.43 2.86 -8.60
C ILE A 27 -4.30 3.20 -10.09
N ARG A 28 -3.71 4.35 -10.36
CA ARG A 28 -3.45 4.71 -11.75
C ARG A 28 -2.38 3.79 -12.31
N GLU A 29 -2.62 3.31 -13.52
CA GLU A 29 -1.69 2.40 -14.17
C GLU A 29 -0.28 2.99 -14.24
N HIS A 30 -0.19 4.28 -14.52
CA HIS A 30 1.08 4.99 -14.56
C HIS A 30 1.81 4.96 -13.22
N GLN A 31 1.10 5.17 -12.12
CA GLN A 31 1.70 5.09 -10.77
C GLN A 31 2.19 3.68 -10.47
N LEU A 32 1.40 2.69 -10.85
CA LEU A 32 1.78 1.30 -10.63
C LEU A 32 3.06 0.95 -11.40
N GLU A 33 3.17 1.39 -12.64
CA GLU A 33 4.35 1.15 -13.46
C GLU A 33 5.58 1.84 -12.88
N ILE A 34 5.45 3.10 -12.45
CA ILE A 34 6.58 3.85 -11.90
C ILE A 34 7.09 3.19 -10.62
N LEU A 35 6.19 2.91 -9.66
CA LEU A 35 6.62 2.32 -8.40
C LEU A 35 7.19 0.92 -8.59
N SER A 36 6.59 0.14 -9.48
CA SER A 36 7.09 -1.19 -9.80
C SER A 36 8.49 -1.13 -10.41
N THR A 37 8.72 -0.17 -11.31
CA THR A 37 10.02 0.03 -11.92
C THR A 37 11.07 0.44 -10.88
N VAL A 38 10.69 1.37 -10.00
CA VAL A 38 11.58 1.83 -8.92
C VAL A 38 11.99 0.66 -8.02
N GLU A 39 11.03 -0.19 -7.67
CA GLU A 39 11.33 -1.35 -6.83
C GLU A 39 12.27 -2.34 -7.53
N ARG A 40 12.12 -2.52 -8.84
CA ARG A 40 13.04 -3.37 -9.61
C ARG A 40 14.47 -2.80 -9.67
N MET A 41 14.61 -1.50 -9.42
CA MET A 41 15.91 -0.85 -9.33
C MET A 41 16.50 -0.93 -7.92
N GLU A 42 15.96 -1.80 -7.09
CA GLU A 42 16.39 -2.03 -5.71
C GLU A 42 16.14 -0.82 -4.79
N ILE A 43 15.21 0.05 -5.15
CA ILE A 43 14.75 1.13 -4.29
C ILE A 43 13.40 0.71 -3.73
N PRO A 44 13.25 0.59 -2.40
CA PRO A 44 11.97 0.16 -1.82
C PRO A 44 10.83 1.05 -2.27
N ALA A 45 9.77 0.45 -2.78
CA ALA A 45 8.60 1.15 -3.24
C ALA A 45 7.36 0.40 -2.78
N TYR A 46 6.45 1.10 -2.09
CA TYR A 46 5.30 0.49 -1.45
C TYR A 46 4.03 1.25 -1.75
N PHE A 47 2.92 0.52 -1.77
CA PHE A 47 1.59 1.11 -1.63
C PHE A 47 1.13 0.94 -0.18
N VAL A 48 0.64 2.02 0.40
CA VAL A 48 0.04 1.99 1.73
C VAL A 48 -1.46 2.06 1.51
N ILE A 49 -2.13 0.94 1.77
CA ILE A 49 -3.54 0.77 1.47
C ILE A 49 -4.35 0.87 2.75
N ASN A 50 -5.21 1.87 2.83
CA ASN A 50 -6.07 2.07 3.98
C ASN A 50 -7.52 1.68 3.65
N PHE A 51 -8.01 0.65 4.32
CA PHE A 51 -9.41 0.24 4.27
C PHE A 51 -10.14 0.97 5.39
N ARG A 52 -10.51 2.21 5.13
CA ARG A 52 -10.91 3.11 6.21
C ARG A 52 -12.20 2.72 6.92
N THR A 53 -13.12 2.04 6.26
CA THR A 53 -14.34 1.55 6.90
C THR A 53 -14.03 0.46 7.93
N TYR A 54 -12.98 -0.29 7.68
CA TYR A 54 -12.56 -1.42 8.53
C TYR A 54 -11.40 -1.06 9.43
N ASP A 55 -10.86 0.16 9.28
CA ASP A 55 -9.76 0.67 10.08
C ASP A 55 -8.53 -0.23 10.02
N GLU A 56 -8.19 -0.70 8.83
CA GLU A 56 -7.02 -1.53 8.59
C GLU A 56 -6.16 -0.90 7.49
N THR A 57 -4.86 -0.89 7.72
CA THR A 57 -3.89 -0.34 6.77
C THR A 57 -2.78 -1.36 6.53
N TYR A 58 -2.44 -1.55 5.28
CA TYR A 58 -1.42 -2.51 4.86
C TYR A 58 -0.37 -1.82 4.02
N VAL A 59 0.87 -2.27 4.15
CA VAL A 59 1.99 -1.81 3.34
C VAL A 59 2.40 -2.95 2.43
N ILE A 60 2.28 -2.75 1.13
CA ILE A 60 2.49 -3.80 0.14
C ILE A 60 3.51 -3.32 -0.88
N GLY A 61 4.49 -4.16 -1.17
CA GLY A 61 5.47 -3.86 -2.22
C GLY A 61 4.78 -3.63 -3.57
N ALA A 62 5.30 -2.68 -4.33
CA ALA A 62 4.68 -2.28 -5.60
C ALA A 62 4.62 -3.44 -6.59
N ASN A 63 5.68 -4.26 -6.66
CA ASN A 63 5.69 -5.41 -7.57
C ASN A 63 4.65 -6.45 -7.19
N GLU A 64 4.42 -6.64 -5.92
CA GLU A 64 3.41 -7.60 -5.46
C GLU A 64 2.02 -7.16 -5.89
N ILE A 65 1.69 -5.89 -5.72
CA ILE A 65 0.41 -5.33 -6.17
C ILE A 65 0.27 -5.48 -7.70
N LYS A 66 1.34 -5.16 -8.43
CA LYS A 66 1.33 -5.28 -9.88
C LYS A 66 1.08 -6.72 -10.31
N GLN A 67 1.73 -7.68 -9.68
CA GLN A 67 1.55 -9.10 -10.01
C GLN A 67 0.10 -9.56 -9.81
N VAL A 68 -0.53 -9.13 -8.71
CA VAL A 68 -1.91 -9.50 -8.44
C VAL A 68 -2.84 -8.94 -9.53
N PHE A 69 -2.68 -7.68 -9.89
CA PHE A 69 -3.51 -7.09 -10.95
C PHE A 69 -3.19 -7.65 -12.33
N ASP A 70 -1.92 -7.95 -12.61
CA ASP A 70 -1.52 -8.52 -13.90
C ASP A 70 -2.07 -9.93 -14.10
N SER A 71 -2.47 -10.61 -13.03
CA SER A 71 -3.13 -11.92 -13.13
C SER A 71 -4.57 -11.83 -13.67
N GLY A 72 -5.04 -10.61 -13.95
CA GLY A 72 -6.36 -10.38 -14.52
C GLY A 72 -7.41 -9.94 -13.52
N LYS A 73 -7.06 -9.73 -12.27
CA LYS A 73 -8.01 -9.28 -11.25
C LYS A 73 -8.33 -7.80 -11.41
N LYS A 74 -9.60 -7.46 -11.18
CA LYS A 74 -10.06 -6.07 -11.21
C LYS A 74 -10.09 -5.44 -9.83
N SER A 75 -9.91 -6.25 -8.78
CA SER A 75 -9.86 -5.76 -7.41
C SER A 75 -9.14 -6.79 -6.56
N ILE A 76 -8.62 -6.34 -5.41
CA ILE A 76 -7.99 -7.21 -4.43
C ILE A 76 -8.82 -7.13 -3.16
N PRO A 77 -9.45 -8.25 -2.72
CA PRO A 77 -10.30 -8.20 -1.52
C PRO A 77 -9.48 -7.97 -0.27
N LEU A 78 -10.10 -7.35 0.73
CA LEU A 78 -9.47 -7.13 2.03
C LEU A 78 -8.96 -8.44 2.63
N ASP A 79 -9.70 -9.54 2.42
CA ASP A 79 -9.31 -10.83 2.96
C ASP A 79 -7.94 -11.29 2.42
N TRP A 80 -7.62 -10.95 1.17
CA TRP A 80 -6.29 -11.24 0.63
C TRP A 80 -5.20 -10.55 1.45
N PHE A 81 -5.43 -9.29 1.82
CA PHE A 81 -4.47 -8.55 2.64
C PHE A 81 -4.33 -9.17 4.02
N ARG A 82 -5.46 -9.57 4.62
CA ARG A 82 -5.44 -10.21 5.94
C ARG A 82 -4.70 -11.54 5.94
N GLU A 83 -4.82 -12.29 4.85
CA GLU A 83 -4.20 -13.61 4.73
C GLU A 83 -2.71 -13.54 4.41
N ASN A 84 -2.28 -12.51 3.69
CA ASN A 84 -0.91 -12.42 3.18
C ASN A 84 -0.04 -11.41 3.92
N HIS A 85 -0.64 -10.52 4.68
CA HIS A 85 0.08 -9.43 5.33
C HIS A 85 -0.49 -9.16 6.71
N THR A 86 0.30 -8.44 7.52
CA THR A 86 -0.11 -7.98 8.84
C THR A 86 -0.43 -6.49 8.74
N PRO A 87 -1.59 -6.05 9.29
CA PRO A 87 -1.89 -4.62 9.26
C PRO A 87 -0.93 -3.82 10.13
N LEU A 88 -0.73 -2.57 9.75
CA LEU A 88 0.07 -1.66 10.55
C LEU A 88 -0.58 -1.44 11.90
N LYS A 89 0.24 -1.27 12.93
CA LYS A 89 -0.26 -0.86 14.23
C LYS A 89 -0.78 0.56 14.16
N GLN A 90 -1.92 0.77 14.80
CA GLN A 90 -2.51 2.08 14.92
C GLN A 90 -2.31 2.60 16.33
N HIS A 91 -2.01 3.88 16.41
CA HIS A 91 -1.89 4.57 17.68
C HIS A 91 -2.96 5.65 17.75
N LYS A 92 -3.93 5.44 18.62
CA LYS A 92 -4.92 6.47 18.88
C LYS A 92 -4.31 7.49 19.84
N LYS A 93 -4.12 8.68 19.36
CA LYS A 93 -3.56 9.75 20.16
C LYS A 93 -4.58 10.88 20.27
N ARG A 94 -5.22 11.01 21.43
CA ARG A 94 -6.30 11.96 21.68
C ARG A 94 -7.46 11.72 20.69
N THR A 95 -7.66 12.63 19.77
CA THR A 95 -8.73 12.53 18.78
C THR A 95 -8.26 12.05 17.42
N ARG A 96 -7.00 11.68 17.31
CA ARG A 96 -6.42 11.31 16.02
C ARG A 96 -5.81 9.91 16.08
N TRP A 97 -5.95 9.19 14.97
CA TRP A 97 -5.26 7.94 14.77
C TRP A 97 -3.96 8.20 14.04
N ARG A 98 -2.91 7.49 14.46
CA ARG A 98 -1.62 7.50 13.78
C ARG A 98 -1.22 6.07 13.48
N TYR A 99 -0.58 5.88 12.34
CA TYR A 99 -0.03 4.60 11.96
C TYR A 99 1.46 4.59 12.25
N ASP A 100 1.97 3.44 12.64
CA ASP A 100 3.39 3.24 12.90
C ASP A 100 4.07 2.92 11.57
N TYR A 101 4.96 3.79 11.14
CA TYR A 101 5.68 3.64 9.89
C TYR A 101 7.13 3.19 10.10
N ASN A 102 7.47 2.64 11.26
CA ASN A 102 8.83 2.15 11.55
C ASN A 102 9.13 0.80 10.91
N PHE A 103 8.36 0.41 9.90
CA PHE A 103 8.54 -0.86 9.22
C PHE A 103 9.64 -0.84 8.15
N ILE A 104 10.15 0.34 7.81
CA ILE A 104 11.10 0.51 6.71
C ILE A 104 12.54 0.67 7.26
#